data_d22f2611f2d8d63e15c378c850d9032e
#
_entry.id   d22f2611f2d8d63e15c378c850d9032e
#
_cell.length_a   1.000
_cell.length_b   1.000
_cell.length_c   1.000
_cell.angle_alpha   90.00
_cell.angle_beta   90.00
_cell.angle_gamma   90.00
#
_symmetry.space_group_name_H-M   'P 1'
#
loop_
_entity.id
_entity.type
_entity.pdbx_description
1 polymer ?
#
loop_
_entity_poly.entity_id
_entity_poly.type
_entity_poly.pdbx_seq_one_letter_code
_entity_poly.pdbx_strand_id
1 'polypeptide(L)'
;TLAREGFPVVGIPGTIDNDVFGTDTCIGVDTALNTIMEAIDKIRDTAASHSRAFLVQTMGRDCGYLAVQSAMISGAEVALIPETPISVEEVAQIIESSYKRGKKHCIVVIAEGYPIPMGELASQLDNMDLGFKCRETNLSYVQRGGSPTAFDRILASRMGYKAIEFITTGKFG
;
A
#
# COMPACT_ATOMS: atom_id res chain seq x y z
N THR A 1 -2.57 -2.62 -28.91
CA THR A 1 -3.68 -1.87 -28.22
C THR A 1 -4.65 -1.34 -29.27
N LEU A 2 -5.93 -1.13 -28.90
CA LEU A 2 -6.95 -0.61 -29.81
C LEU A 2 -6.53 0.71 -30.48
N ALA A 3 -5.88 1.61 -29.75
CA ALA A 3 -5.35 2.85 -30.32
C ALA A 3 -4.35 2.60 -31.46
N ARG A 4 -3.47 1.60 -31.34
CA ARG A 4 -2.49 1.22 -32.39
C ARG A 4 -3.16 0.62 -33.63
N GLU A 5 -4.37 0.10 -33.48
CA GLU A 5 -5.20 -0.44 -34.56
C GLU A 5 -6.09 0.64 -35.20
N GLY A 6 -5.95 1.90 -34.78
CA GLY A 6 -6.66 3.05 -35.34
C GLY A 6 -8.05 3.31 -34.77
N PHE A 7 -8.41 2.63 -33.67
CA PHE A 7 -9.68 2.92 -32.99
C PHE A 7 -9.59 4.19 -32.14
N PRO A 8 -10.62 5.06 -32.16
CA PRO A 8 -10.69 6.22 -31.27
C PRO A 8 -10.97 5.76 -29.84
N VAL A 9 -9.97 5.81 -28.97
CA VAL A 9 -10.08 5.38 -27.57
C VAL A 9 -9.58 6.44 -26.62
N VAL A 10 -10.17 6.50 -25.43
CA VAL A 10 -9.70 7.27 -24.28
C VAL A 10 -9.60 6.32 -23.09
N GLY A 11 -8.41 6.17 -22.53
CA GLY A 11 -8.16 5.36 -21.35
C GLY A 11 -8.45 6.14 -20.06
N ILE A 12 -9.15 5.50 -19.12
CA ILE A 12 -9.35 6.00 -17.76
C ILE A 12 -8.61 5.06 -16.80
N PRO A 13 -7.61 5.54 -16.03
CA PRO A 13 -6.84 4.67 -15.15
C PRO A 13 -7.66 4.23 -13.94
N GLY A 14 -7.77 2.92 -13.74
CA GLY A 14 -8.53 2.29 -12.66
C GLY A 14 -7.78 1.09 -12.08
N THR A 15 -6.69 1.33 -11.37
CA THR A 15 -5.92 0.33 -10.64
C THR A 15 -5.56 0.84 -9.26
N ILE A 16 -5.56 -0.02 -8.24
CA ILE A 16 -5.13 0.36 -6.89
C ILE A 16 -3.60 0.48 -6.78
N ASP A 17 -2.85 -0.10 -7.72
CA ASP A 17 -1.38 -0.11 -7.68
C ASP A 17 -0.78 1.29 -7.88
N ASN A 18 -1.54 2.20 -8.48
CA ASN A 18 -1.15 3.59 -8.81
C ASN A 18 0.14 3.71 -9.63
N ASP A 19 0.37 2.75 -10.52
CA ASP A 19 1.57 2.58 -11.33
C ASP A 19 1.42 3.04 -12.80
N VAL A 20 0.33 3.76 -13.11
CA VAL A 20 0.05 4.23 -14.47
C VAL A 20 0.81 5.53 -14.74
N PHE A 21 1.77 5.48 -15.68
CA PHE A 21 2.56 6.64 -16.09
C PHE A 21 1.67 7.83 -16.50
N GLY A 22 2.02 9.02 -16.02
CA GLY A 22 1.28 10.26 -16.32
C GLY A 22 -0.03 10.44 -15.55
N THR A 23 -0.26 9.63 -14.52
CA THR A 23 -1.43 9.68 -13.65
C THR A 23 -1.02 9.94 -12.21
N ASP A 24 -1.54 10.99 -11.59
CA ASP A 24 -1.26 11.29 -10.17
C ASP A 24 -1.98 10.31 -9.25
N THR A 25 -3.25 10.03 -9.55
CA THR A 25 -4.08 9.11 -8.76
C THR A 25 -5.04 8.35 -9.65
N CYS A 26 -4.95 7.02 -9.62
CA CYS A 26 -5.90 6.12 -10.29
C CYS A 26 -7.18 5.97 -9.48
N ILE A 27 -8.31 5.69 -10.17
CA ILE A 27 -9.57 5.36 -9.50
C ILE A 27 -9.41 4.06 -8.70
N GLY A 28 -9.83 4.09 -7.43
CA GLY A 28 -9.78 2.96 -6.51
C GLY A 28 -8.65 3.04 -5.47
N VAL A 29 -7.67 3.89 -5.67
CA VAL A 29 -6.51 4.05 -4.76
C VAL A 29 -6.94 4.53 -3.38
N ASP A 30 -7.76 5.58 -3.31
CA ASP A 30 -8.24 6.13 -2.05
C ASP A 30 -9.09 5.12 -1.27
N THR A 31 -9.92 4.36 -1.96
CA THR A 31 -10.71 3.27 -1.37
C THR A 31 -9.81 2.16 -0.81
N ALA A 32 -8.77 1.78 -1.55
CA ALA A 32 -7.80 0.78 -1.08
C ALA A 32 -7.04 1.26 0.16
N LEU A 33 -6.61 2.53 0.20
CA LEU A 33 -5.95 3.13 1.36
C LEU A 33 -6.86 3.12 2.59
N ASN A 34 -8.15 3.45 2.45
CA ASN A 34 -9.10 3.37 3.56
C ASN A 34 -9.25 1.94 4.08
N THR A 35 -9.32 0.95 3.20
CA THR A 35 -9.36 -0.47 3.59
C THR A 35 -8.10 -0.89 4.37
N ILE A 36 -6.93 -0.45 3.91
CA ILE A 36 -5.66 -0.73 4.60
C ILE A 36 -5.63 -0.07 5.99
N MET A 37 -6.03 1.21 6.07
CA MET A 37 -6.10 1.94 7.34
C MET A 37 -6.99 1.24 8.35
N GLU A 38 -8.21 0.88 7.96
CA GLU A 38 -9.13 0.15 8.84
C GLU A 38 -8.54 -1.17 9.35
N ALA A 39 -7.79 -1.88 8.52
CA ALA A 39 -7.12 -3.12 8.92
C ALA A 39 -5.98 -2.85 9.92
N ILE A 40 -5.15 -1.82 9.66
CA ILE A 40 -4.05 -1.45 10.56
C ILE A 40 -4.58 -0.98 11.92
N ASP A 41 -5.66 -0.20 11.95
CA ASP A 41 -6.27 0.25 13.20
C ASP A 41 -6.77 -0.93 14.03
N LYS A 42 -7.44 -1.91 13.41
CA LYS A 42 -7.86 -3.16 14.09
C LYS A 42 -6.67 -3.96 14.63
N ILE A 43 -5.56 -4.02 13.88
CA ILE A 43 -4.32 -4.68 14.34
C ILE A 43 -3.75 -3.93 15.54
N ARG A 44 -3.72 -2.60 15.49
CA ARG A 44 -3.22 -1.74 16.55
C ARG A 44 -3.99 -1.92 17.86
N ASP A 45 -5.30 -1.98 17.80
CA ASP A 45 -6.15 -2.21 18.96
C ASP A 45 -5.84 -3.54 19.65
N THR A 46 -5.49 -4.58 18.86
CA THR A 46 -5.11 -5.89 19.41
C THR A 46 -3.66 -5.95 19.89
N ALA A 47 -2.81 -5.03 19.43
CA ALA A 47 -1.36 -5.04 19.69
C ALA A 47 -0.98 -4.61 21.11
N ALA A 48 -1.89 -4.02 21.87
CA ALA A 48 -1.60 -3.33 23.15
C ALA A 48 -1.07 -4.24 24.28
N SER A 49 -1.10 -5.56 24.14
CA SER A 49 -0.84 -6.49 25.25
C SER A 49 0.51 -7.21 25.25
N HIS A 50 1.35 -7.09 24.20
CA HIS A 50 2.64 -7.80 24.11
C HIS A 50 3.62 -7.05 23.22
N SER A 51 4.95 -7.17 23.50
CA SER A 51 6.02 -6.66 22.62
C SER A 51 6.02 -7.42 21.28
N ARG A 52 5.31 -6.91 20.27
CA ARG A 52 5.15 -7.54 18.96
C ARG A 52 5.41 -6.54 17.84
N ALA A 53 6.13 -6.98 16.82
CA ALA A 53 6.23 -6.29 15.55
C ALA A 53 5.20 -6.88 14.58
N PHE A 54 4.28 -6.06 14.12
CA PHE A 54 3.27 -6.45 13.13
C PHE A 54 3.76 -6.10 11.74
N LEU A 55 3.94 -7.12 10.91
CA LEU A 55 4.28 -7.00 9.51
C LEU A 55 2.97 -7.04 8.71
N VAL A 56 2.61 -5.93 8.07
CA VAL A 56 1.35 -5.79 7.32
C VAL A 56 1.68 -5.65 5.85
N GLN A 57 1.37 -6.66 5.05
CA GLN A 57 1.63 -6.65 3.62
C GLN A 57 0.46 -6.05 2.84
N THR A 58 0.79 -5.07 2.00
CA THR A 58 -0.14 -4.43 1.07
C THR A 58 0.12 -4.87 -0.37
N MET A 59 -0.92 -4.78 -1.21
CA MET A 59 -0.78 -4.90 -2.66
C MET A 59 -0.04 -3.70 -3.24
N GLY A 60 0.14 -3.68 -4.55
CA GLY A 60 0.80 -2.59 -5.31
C GLY A 60 1.76 -3.12 -6.36
N ARG A 61 1.89 -4.44 -6.53
CA ARG A 61 2.87 -5.10 -7.41
C ARG A 61 4.28 -4.58 -7.15
N ASP A 62 4.93 -4.00 -8.17
CA ASP A 62 6.28 -3.45 -8.09
C ASP A 62 6.30 -1.97 -7.62
N CYS A 63 5.15 -1.44 -7.17
CA CYS A 63 4.99 -0.06 -6.71
C CYS A 63 4.72 -0.01 -5.20
N GLY A 64 5.55 0.71 -4.48
CA GLY A 64 5.43 0.90 -3.03
C GLY A 64 4.41 1.95 -2.60
N TYR A 65 3.64 2.54 -3.52
CA TYR A 65 2.75 3.68 -3.24
C TYR A 65 1.78 3.41 -2.09
N LEU A 66 1.02 2.30 -2.15
CA LEU A 66 0.06 1.94 -1.09
C LEU A 66 0.75 1.73 0.26
N ALA A 67 1.92 1.07 0.27
CA ALA A 67 2.68 0.83 1.49
C ALA A 67 3.14 2.15 2.13
N VAL A 68 3.70 3.07 1.34
CA VAL A 68 4.17 4.37 1.82
C VAL A 68 3.02 5.21 2.37
N GLN A 69 1.94 5.37 1.59
CA GLN A 69 0.81 6.19 2.00
C GLN A 69 0.16 5.63 3.27
N SER A 70 -0.09 4.33 3.31
CA SER A 70 -0.69 3.71 4.50
C SER A 70 0.21 3.77 5.73
N ALA A 71 1.53 3.63 5.57
CA ALA A 71 2.47 3.79 6.67
C ALA A 71 2.45 5.23 7.24
N MET A 72 2.45 6.24 6.37
CA MET A 72 2.37 7.64 6.77
C MET A 72 1.07 7.95 7.53
N ILE A 73 -0.06 7.55 6.96
CA ILE A 73 -1.38 7.85 7.52
C ILE A 73 -1.59 7.12 8.85
N SER A 74 -1.14 5.87 8.95
CA SER A 74 -1.28 5.05 10.16
C SER A 74 -0.22 5.32 11.21
N GLY A 75 0.85 6.08 10.92
CA GLY A 75 1.97 6.28 11.83
C GLY A 75 2.75 4.99 12.10
N ALA A 76 2.87 4.12 11.10
CA ALA A 76 3.73 2.95 11.15
C ALA A 76 5.21 3.37 11.25
N GLU A 77 6.05 2.49 11.73
CA GLU A 77 7.48 2.77 11.97
C GLU A 77 8.28 2.86 10.66
N VAL A 78 7.91 2.05 9.68
CA VAL A 78 8.57 2.01 8.37
C VAL A 78 7.64 1.44 7.30
N ALA A 79 7.82 1.89 6.06
CA ALA A 79 7.31 1.24 4.86
C ALA A 79 8.48 0.56 4.14
N LEU A 80 8.37 -0.73 3.88
CA LEU A 80 9.32 -1.50 3.08
C LEU A 80 8.81 -1.59 1.66
N ILE A 81 9.54 -1.00 0.73
CA ILE A 81 9.13 -0.82 -0.66
C ILE A 81 10.19 -1.31 -1.64
N PRO A 82 9.81 -1.78 -2.83
CA PRO A 82 10.76 -2.30 -3.81
C PRO A 82 11.69 -1.22 -4.38
N GLU A 83 11.24 0.03 -4.43
CA GLU A 83 12.01 1.15 -5.01
C GLU A 83 13.26 1.51 -4.21
N THR A 84 13.21 1.34 -2.88
CA THR A 84 14.33 1.63 -1.97
C THR A 84 14.41 0.58 -0.88
N PRO A 85 14.83 -0.66 -1.22
CA PRO A 85 14.93 -1.72 -0.24
C PRO A 85 16.02 -1.42 0.79
N ILE A 86 15.75 -1.79 2.04
CA ILE A 86 16.70 -1.71 3.16
C ILE A 86 17.02 -3.12 3.67
N SER A 87 18.13 -3.28 4.39
CA SER A 87 18.54 -4.57 4.94
C SER A 87 17.67 -5.00 6.12
N VAL A 88 17.70 -6.30 6.44
CA VAL A 88 16.98 -6.85 7.62
C VAL A 88 17.50 -6.24 8.92
N GLU A 89 18.81 -5.97 8.99
CA GLU A 89 19.47 -5.34 10.12
C GLU A 89 18.96 -3.90 10.33
N GLU A 90 18.75 -3.14 9.25
CA GLU A 90 18.16 -1.80 9.33
C GLU A 90 16.71 -1.86 9.80
N VAL A 91 15.90 -2.80 9.31
CA VAL A 91 14.54 -3.03 9.81
C VAL A 91 14.55 -3.35 11.30
N ALA A 92 15.44 -4.24 11.74
CA ALA A 92 15.60 -4.60 13.14
C ALA A 92 15.93 -3.39 14.02
N GLN A 93 16.88 -2.54 13.59
CA GLN A 93 17.26 -1.32 14.29
C GLN A 93 16.10 -0.31 14.41
N ILE A 94 15.28 -0.16 13.38
CA ILE A 94 14.09 0.70 13.41
C ILE A 94 13.10 0.19 14.46
N ILE A 95 12.82 -1.12 14.47
CA ILE A 95 11.91 -1.75 15.44
C ILE A 95 12.44 -1.59 16.87
N GLU A 96 13.72 -1.92 17.11
CA GLU A 96 14.33 -1.73 18.43
C GLU A 96 14.30 -0.28 18.92
N SER A 97 14.61 0.66 18.02
CA SER A 97 14.57 2.10 18.34
C SER A 97 13.17 2.53 18.74
N SER A 98 12.14 1.95 18.14
CA SER A 98 10.75 2.22 18.48
C SER A 98 10.42 1.76 19.90
N TYR A 99 10.82 0.56 20.28
CA TYR A 99 10.65 0.06 21.65
C TYR A 99 11.47 0.87 22.67
N LYS A 100 12.71 1.23 22.35
CA LYS A 100 13.55 2.10 23.22
C LYS A 100 12.91 3.46 23.48
N ARG A 101 12.09 3.98 22.55
CA ARG A 101 11.28 5.20 22.74
C ARG A 101 9.98 4.97 23.53
N GLY A 102 9.74 3.76 24.04
CA GLY A 102 8.59 3.44 24.89
C GLY A 102 7.33 3.01 24.12
N LYS A 103 7.39 2.77 22.80
CA LYS A 103 6.26 2.16 22.09
C LYS A 103 6.05 0.71 22.56
N LYS A 104 4.80 0.32 22.70
CA LYS A 104 4.44 -1.04 23.14
C LYS A 104 4.26 -2.02 21.99
N HIS A 105 4.10 -1.52 20.78
CA HIS A 105 3.95 -2.28 19.53
C HIS A 105 4.64 -1.53 18.41
N CYS A 106 4.98 -2.25 17.36
CA CYS A 106 5.60 -1.72 16.16
C CYS A 106 4.82 -2.23 14.93
N ILE A 107 4.52 -1.34 14.00
CA ILE A 107 3.87 -1.70 12.74
C ILE A 107 4.84 -1.41 11.61
N VAL A 108 5.10 -2.44 10.79
CA VAL A 108 5.90 -2.37 9.57
C VAL A 108 4.97 -2.65 8.41
N VAL A 109 4.82 -1.70 7.49
CA VAL A 109 4.03 -1.92 6.28
C VAL A 109 4.96 -2.38 5.17
N ILE A 110 4.57 -3.44 4.45
CA ILE A 110 5.41 -4.09 3.43
C ILE A 110 4.65 -4.11 2.11
N ALA A 111 5.23 -3.55 1.06
CA ALA A 111 4.72 -3.73 -0.30
C ALA A 111 4.92 -5.19 -0.76
N GLU A 112 3.97 -5.77 -1.49
CA GLU A 112 4.08 -7.16 -1.98
C GLU A 112 5.27 -7.38 -2.92
N GLY A 113 5.74 -6.31 -3.59
CA GLY A 113 6.94 -6.33 -4.45
C GLY A 113 8.27 -6.17 -3.69
N TYR A 114 8.27 -6.13 -2.35
CA TYR A 114 9.50 -6.03 -1.59
C TYR A 114 10.39 -7.27 -1.82
N PRO A 115 11.73 -7.11 -2.01
CA PRO A 115 12.59 -8.21 -2.44
C PRO A 115 12.64 -9.42 -1.49
N ILE A 116 12.43 -9.18 -0.18
CA ILE A 116 12.41 -10.24 0.83
C ILE A 116 10.95 -10.59 1.14
N PRO A 117 10.50 -11.84 0.91
CA PRO A 117 9.16 -12.27 1.27
C PRO A 117 8.85 -12.05 2.75
N MET A 118 7.64 -11.61 3.07
CA MET A 118 7.24 -11.25 4.44
C MET A 118 7.54 -12.35 5.47
N GLY A 119 7.24 -13.62 5.15
CA GLY A 119 7.51 -14.75 6.05
C GLY A 119 9.01 -15.01 6.26
N GLU A 120 9.84 -14.76 5.24
CA GLU A 120 11.29 -14.85 5.36
C GLU A 120 11.83 -13.71 6.24
N LEU A 121 11.37 -12.49 6.02
CA LEU A 121 11.71 -11.33 6.84
C LEU A 121 11.32 -11.56 8.31
N ALA A 122 10.11 -12.05 8.56
CA ALA A 122 9.64 -12.39 9.91
C ALA A 122 10.56 -13.41 10.61
N SER A 123 10.92 -14.46 9.87
CA SER A 123 11.80 -15.52 10.38
C SER A 123 13.20 -14.99 10.69
N GLN A 124 13.77 -14.16 9.81
CA GLN A 124 15.09 -13.56 10.04
C GLN A 124 15.08 -12.63 11.26
N LEU A 125 14.08 -11.76 11.39
CA LEU A 125 13.92 -10.88 12.55
C LEU A 125 13.72 -11.65 13.86
N ASP A 126 12.90 -12.70 13.85
CA ASP A 126 12.66 -13.55 15.03
C ASP A 126 13.91 -14.32 15.50
N ASN A 127 14.80 -14.69 14.56
CA ASN A 127 16.06 -15.37 14.85
C ASN A 127 17.13 -14.44 15.47
N MET A 128 16.99 -13.12 15.35
CA MET A 128 17.89 -12.15 15.97
C MET A 128 17.68 -12.02 17.48
N ASP A 129 16.60 -12.59 18.03
CA ASP A 129 16.24 -12.60 19.47
C ASP A 129 16.27 -11.21 20.14
N LEU A 130 15.71 -10.21 19.47
CA LEU A 130 15.73 -8.80 19.87
C LEU A 130 14.66 -8.43 20.93
N GLY A 131 14.05 -9.41 21.60
CA GLY A 131 13.06 -9.20 22.64
C GLY A 131 11.65 -8.91 22.15
N PHE A 132 11.38 -9.04 20.86
CA PHE A 132 10.05 -9.00 20.26
C PHE A 132 9.82 -10.22 19.35
N LYS A 133 8.57 -10.44 18.97
CA LYS A 133 8.20 -11.48 18.00
C LYS A 133 7.35 -10.87 16.88
N CYS A 134 7.61 -11.30 15.66
CA CYS A 134 6.87 -10.86 14.48
C CYS A 134 5.48 -11.52 14.39
N ARG A 135 4.53 -10.78 13.84
CA ARG A 135 3.20 -11.25 13.46
C ARG A 135 2.89 -10.77 12.07
N GLU A 136 2.54 -11.68 11.21
CA GLU A 136 2.28 -11.44 9.81
C GLU A 136 0.80 -11.24 9.54
N THR A 137 0.47 -10.25 8.73
CA THR A 137 -0.88 -10.04 8.19
C THR A 137 -0.78 -9.66 6.72
N ASN A 138 -1.26 -10.53 5.85
CA ASN A 138 -1.36 -10.22 4.43
C ASN A 138 -2.80 -9.75 4.14
N LEU A 139 -2.95 -8.50 3.73
CA LEU A 139 -4.27 -7.93 3.40
C LEU A 139 -4.81 -8.44 2.06
N SER A 140 -3.92 -8.77 1.11
CA SER A 140 -4.30 -9.41 -0.15
C SER A 140 -5.55 -8.77 -0.80
N TYR A 141 -6.44 -9.59 -1.35
CA TYR A 141 -7.58 -9.18 -2.18
C TYR A 141 -8.65 -8.32 -1.49
N VAL A 142 -8.68 -8.24 -0.15
CA VAL A 142 -9.64 -7.35 0.53
C VAL A 142 -9.43 -5.88 0.15
N GLN A 143 -8.23 -5.52 -0.27
CA GLN A 143 -7.89 -4.17 -0.73
C GLN A 143 -8.56 -3.80 -2.07
N ARG A 144 -9.01 -4.77 -2.84
CA ARG A 144 -9.72 -4.57 -4.12
C ARG A 144 -11.22 -4.38 -3.95
N GLY A 145 -11.74 -4.68 -2.76
CA GLY A 145 -13.15 -4.63 -2.44
C GLY A 145 -13.57 -3.36 -1.72
N GLY A 146 -14.83 -3.33 -1.33
CA GLY A 146 -15.42 -2.26 -0.54
C GLY A 146 -16.22 -1.24 -1.36
N SER A 147 -16.91 -0.34 -0.65
CA SER A 147 -17.65 0.76 -1.27
C SER A 147 -16.68 1.90 -1.61
N PRO A 148 -16.73 2.43 -2.85
CA PRO A 148 -15.87 3.55 -3.24
C PRO A 148 -16.08 4.76 -2.30
N THR A 149 -14.97 5.38 -1.90
CA THR A 149 -15.00 6.63 -1.13
C THR A 149 -15.61 7.78 -1.94
N ALA A 150 -15.96 8.86 -1.26
CA ALA A 150 -16.44 10.07 -1.94
C ALA A 150 -15.38 10.62 -2.92
N PHE A 151 -14.10 10.52 -2.57
CA PHE A 151 -12.99 10.94 -3.44
C PHE A 151 -12.97 10.15 -4.74
N ASP A 152 -12.98 8.81 -4.66
CA ASP A 152 -12.96 7.96 -5.87
C ASP A 152 -14.21 8.16 -6.75
N ARG A 153 -15.38 8.39 -6.14
CA ARG A 153 -16.61 8.67 -6.90
C ARG A 153 -16.53 9.99 -7.67
N ILE A 154 -16.01 11.05 -7.03
CA ILE A 154 -15.79 12.36 -7.67
C ILE A 154 -14.74 12.23 -8.76
N LEU A 155 -13.63 11.56 -8.50
CA LEU A 155 -12.55 11.35 -9.47
C LEU A 155 -13.06 10.60 -10.70
N ALA A 156 -13.79 9.50 -10.51
CA ALA A 156 -14.38 8.72 -11.59
C ALA A 156 -15.36 9.55 -12.44
N SER A 157 -16.23 10.35 -11.78
CA SER A 157 -17.18 11.22 -12.49
C SER A 157 -16.46 12.28 -13.33
N ARG A 158 -15.41 12.91 -12.78
CA ARG A 158 -14.60 13.93 -13.49
C ARG A 158 -13.85 13.32 -14.67
N MET A 159 -13.24 12.15 -14.48
CA MET A 159 -12.51 11.44 -15.54
C MET A 159 -13.48 11.00 -16.66
N GLY A 160 -14.65 10.46 -16.30
CA GLY A 160 -15.68 10.08 -17.27
C GLY A 160 -16.18 11.26 -18.09
N TYR A 161 -16.48 12.39 -17.44
CA TYR A 161 -16.87 13.62 -18.14
C TYR A 161 -15.77 14.08 -19.11
N LYS A 162 -14.51 14.09 -18.66
CA LYS A 162 -13.38 14.52 -19.49
C LYS A 162 -13.11 13.57 -20.66
N ALA A 163 -13.32 12.28 -20.47
CA ALA A 163 -13.19 11.29 -21.53
C ALA A 163 -14.22 11.54 -22.66
N ILE A 164 -15.48 11.86 -22.33
CA ILE A 164 -16.49 12.23 -23.32
C ILE A 164 -16.12 13.52 -24.05
N GLU A 165 -15.63 14.53 -23.34
CA GLU A 165 -15.13 15.78 -23.95
C GLU A 165 -14.01 15.50 -24.95
N PHE A 166 -13.06 14.62 -24.62
CA PHE A 166 -11.98 14.23 -25.53
C PHE A 166 -12.51 13.52 -26.79
N ILE A 167 -13.42 12.56 -26.61
CA ILE A 167 -14.04 11.85 -27.73
C ILE A 167 -14.78 12.83 -28.67
N THR A 168 -15.59 13.73 -28.13
CA THR A 168 -16.39 14.69 -28.93
C THR A 168 -15.52 15.73 -29.61
N THR A 169 -14.33 16.03 -29.10
CA THR A 169 -13.37 16.96 -29.71
C THR A 169 -12.31 16.28 -30.58
N GLY A 170 -12.42 14.97 -30.81
CA GLY A 170 -11.50 14.21 -31.65
C GLY A 170 -10.09 14.01 -31.01
N LYS A 171 -9.97 14.12 -29.70
CA LYS A 171 -8.72 13.92 -28.95
C LYS A 171 -8.69 12.50 -28.39
N PHE A 172 -8.01 11.61 -29.09
CA PHE A 172 -7.78 10.22 -28.66
C PHE A 172 -6.31 9.82 -28.86
N GLY A 173 -5.89 8.68 -28.22
CA GLY A 173 -4.55 8.14 -28.35
C GLY A 173 -4.16 7.23 -27.20
#